data_85e289f30bf93037438608316bb0b222
#
_entry.id   85e289f30bf93037438608316bb0b222
#
_cell.length_a   1.000
_cell.length_b   1.000
_cell.length_c   1.000
_cell.angle_alpha   90.00
_cell.angle_beta   90.00
_cell.angle_gamma   90.00
#
_symmetry.space_group_name_H-M   'P 1'
#
loop_
_entity.id
_entity.type
_entity.pdbx_description
1 polymer ?
#
loop_
_entity_poly.entity_id
_entity_poly.type
_entity_poly.pdbx_seq_one_letter_code
_entity_poly.pdbx_strand_id
1 'polypeptide(L)'
;VPVAQEMGEGVGRSEVLQRTMPKEQEPRPAHRVRLILGDQLNAAHSWYTERDTHTLYVLMEVRQETDYAWHHVQKVLGFFGAMRRFAEQLRANGHRVLYLTLDDKRNTQSIPDNLRWIMARTGATTWGYQLPDEYRLDQQLKDHAALYGAPVEVADTEHFLTTRDELGALFAGKKQYLMERFYRVMRERTGLLMNGDTPIGGQWNFDKENRGRPPKTHVAPPPLLFDHDLRDVQQMLEKHGVNTIGTVDAQHFPW
;
A
#
# COMPACT_ATOMS: atom_id res chain seq x y z
N VAL A 1 20.38 7.02 52.41
CA VAL A 1 19.25 7.96 52.39
C VAL A 1 18.79 8.04 50.95
N PRO A 2 17.57 7.59 50.63
CA PRO A 2 17.04 7.70 49.30
C PRO A 2 16.21 8.99 49.18
N VAL A 3 16.36 9.69 48.07
CA VAL A 3 15.42 10.72 47.64
C VAL A 3 14.55 10.09 46.53
N ALA A 4 13.31 9.82 46.90
CA ALA A 4 12.24 9.57 45.96
C ALA A 4 11.83 10.86 45.33
N GLN A 5 11.89 11.00 44.04
CA GLN A 5 11.25 12.07 43.29
C GLN A 5 10.02 11.49 42.56
N GLU A 6 8.88 11.95 43.01
CA GLU A 6 7.60 11.80 42.37
C GLU A 6 7.68 12.34 40.93
N MET A 7 7.41 11.46 39.96
CA MET A 7 7.10 11.91 38.61
C MET A 7 5.61 11.71 38.35
N GLY A 8 4.97 12.85 38.21
CA GLY A 8 3.54 13.03 38.14
C GLY A 8 2.89 12.34 36.97
N GLU A 9 1.69 11.93 37.20
CA GLU A 9 0.66 11.53 36.26
C GLU A 9 0.44 12.61 35.19
N GLY A 10 0.45 12.21 33.95
CA GLY A 10 0.15 13.12 32.84
C GLY A 10 0.32 12.50 31.47
N VAL A 11 -0.11 11.24 31.29
CA VAL A 11 -0.30 10.76 29.92
C VAL A 11 -1.70 11.17 29.49
N GLY A 12 -1.76 12.31 28.81
CA GLY A 12 -2.96 12.80 28.18
C GLY A 12 -3.57 11.72 27.28
N ARG A 13 -4.84 11.44 27.52
CA ARG A 13 -5.69 10.69 26.60
C ARG A 13 -5.53 11.33 25.23
N SER A 14 -4.95 10.58 24.31
CA SER A 14 -4.96 10.91 22.90
C SER A 14 -6.44 11.06 22.50
N GLU A 15 -6.87 12.30 22.32
CA GLU A 15 -8.10 12.59 21.58
C GLU A 15 -7.90 12.01 20.18
N VAL A 16 -8.51 10.87 19.95
CA VAL A 16 -8.70 10.30 18.62
C VAL A 16 -9.58 11.30 17.88
N LEU A 17 -8.93 12.23 17.20
CA LEU A 17 -9.57 13.10 16.26
C LEU A 17 -10.30 12.24 15.23
N GLN A 18 -11.60 12.08 15.40
CA GLN A 18 -12.53 11.72 14.34
C GLN A 18 -12.49 12.84 13.28
N ARG A 19 -11.42 12.86 12.50
CA ARG A 19 -11.35 13.71 11.32
C ARG A 19 -12.20 13.05 10.26
N THR A 20 -13.47 13.45 10.20
CA THR A 20 -14.27 13.27 9.00
C THR A 20 -13.48 13.76 7.79
N MET A 21 -13.31 12.89 6.81
CA MET A 21 -12.67 13.25 5.52
C MET A 21 -13.29 14.55 5.02
N PRO A 22 -12.50 15.49 4.50
CA PRO A 22 -13.03 16.75 3.99
C PRO A 22 -14.10 16.48 2.93
N LYS A 23 -15.29 17.04 3.12
CA LYS A 23 -16.39 16.92 2.18
C LYS A 23 -15.91 17.30 0.77
N GLU A 24 -16.25 16.45 -0.19
CA GLU A 24 -16.23 16.60 -1.65
C GLU A 24 -15.53 17.88 -2.17
N GLN A 25 -14.21 17.84 -2.28
CA GLN A 25 -13.50 18.89 -3.01
C GLN A 25 -13.48 18.50 -4.49
N GLU A 26 -14.09 19.35 -5.33
CA GLU A 26 -13.93 19.24 -6.77
C GLU A 26 -12.43 19.24 -7.13
N PRO A 27 -11.99 18.36 -8.05
CA PRO A 27 -10.60 18.32 -8.44
C PRO A 27 -10.20 19.64 -9.12
N ARG A 28 -9.20 20.31 -8.54
CA ARG A 28 -8.65 21.56 -9.11
C ARG A 28 -7.78 21.24 -10.32
N PRO A 29 -7.59 22.20 -11.24
CA PRO A 29 -6.71 22.02 -12.40
C PRO A 29 -5.36 21.42 -12.02
N ALA A 30 -4.88 20.46 -12.80
CA ALA A 30 -3.61 19.80 -12.64
C ALA A 30 -3.00 19.52 -14.01
N HIS A 31 -1.67 19.47 -14.11
CA HIS A 31 -1.00 19.09 -15.36
C HIS A 31 -0.85 17.57 -15.45
N ARG A 32 -0.69 16.92 -14.32
CA ARG A 32 -0.45 15.47 -14.21
C ARG A 32 -1.37 14.83 -13.18
N VAL A 33 -1.87 13.65 -13.50
CA VAL A 33 -2.58 12.77 -12.58
C VAL A 33 -1.73 11.52 -12.32
N ARG A 34 -1.53 11.13 -11.07
CA ARG A 34 -0.83 9.91 -10.69
C ARG A 34 -1.75 8.98 -9.89
N LEU A 35 -2.04 7.81 -10.45
CA LEU A 35 -2.83 6.78 -9.79
C LEU A 35 -1.97 6.02 -8.78
N ILE A 36 -2.51 5.81 -7.59
CA ILE A 36 -1.95 4.97 -6.53
C ILE A 36 -2.96 3.86 -6.24
N LEU A 37 -2.56 2.60 -6.36
CA LEU A 37 -3.36 1.44 -6.01
C LEU A 37 -3.25 1.12 -4.51
N GLY A 38 -4.16 0.29 -4.00
CA GLY A 38 -4.25 -0.02 -2.57
C GLY A 38 -3.08 -0.83 -2.01
N ASP A 39 -2.29 -1.46 -2.85
CA ASP A 39 -1.07 -2.21 -2.52
C ASP A 39 0.23 -1.41 -2.74
N GLN A 40 0.14 -0.12 -3.12
CA GLN A 40 1.26 0.75 -3.47
C GLN A 40 1.50 1.87 -2.45
N LEU A 41 1.21 1.61 -1.17
CA LEU A 41 1.23 2.62 -0.11
C LEU A 41 2.63 2.81 0.51
N ASN A 42 3.64 3.01 -0.34
CA ASN A 42 5.03 3.24 0.07
C ASN A 42 5.32 4.74 0.16
N ALA A 43 5.35 5.29 1.38
CA ALA A 43 5.62 6.72 1.60
C ALA A 43 7.06 7.16 1.22
N ALA A 44 7.99 6.21 1.06
CA ALA A 44 9.37 6.47 0.63
C ALA A 44 9.56 6.42 -0.90
N HIS A 45 8.49 6.17 -1.66
CA HIS A 45 8.56 6.14 -3.12
C HIS A 45 9.04 7.46 -3.71
N SER A 46 9.83 7.42 -4.75
CA SER A 46 10.44 8.59 -5.42
C SER A 46 9.42 9.64 -5.88
N TRP A 47 8.18 9.25 -6.16
CA TRP A 47 7.11 10.18 -6.49
C TRP A 47 6.82 11.24 -5.42
N TYR A 48 7.17 10.98 -4.16
CA TYR A 48 6.84 11.84 -3.02
C TYR A 48 8.05 12.61 -2.49
N THR A 49 9.22 12.51 -3.13
CA THR A 49 10.44 13.22 -2.71
C THR A 49 10.30 14.73 -2.88
N GLU A 50 9.59 15.16 -3.93
CA GLU A 50 9.37 16.57 -4.22
C GLU A 50 7.88 16.94 -4.16
N ARG A 51 7.61 18.16 -3.68
CA ARG A 51 6.26 18.72 -3.67
C ARG A 51 5.99 19.40 -4.99
N ASP A 52 5.19 18.75 -5.84
CA ASP A 52 4.75 19.32 -7.10
C ASP A 52 3.26 19.73 -7.01
N THR A 53 3.00 21.03 -7.07
CA THR A 53 1.63 21.57 -7.03
C THR A 53 0.84 21.32 -8.31
N HIS A 54 1.49 20.87 -9.38
CA HIS A 54 0.89 20.56 -10.67
C HIS A 54 0.50 19.09 -10.80
N THR A 55 0.94 18.24 -9.87
CA THR A 55 0.58 16.81 -9.81
C THR A 55 -0.57 16.58 -8.84
N LEU A 56 -1.57 15.83 -9.29
CA LEU A 56 -2.67 15.32 -8.47
C LEU A 56 -2.51 13.81 -8.29
N TYR A 57 -2.30 13.37 -7.05
CA TYR A 57 -2.33 11.96 -6.68
C TYR A 57 -3.77 11.50 -6.47
N VAL A 58 -4.09 10.31 -6.95
CA VAL A 58 -5.46 9.78 -6.90
C VAL A 58 -5.46 8.39 -6.29
N LEU A 59 -6.29 8.21 -5.28
CA LEU A 59 -6.64 6.90 -4.71
C LEU A 59 -8.17 6.76 -4.80
N MET A 60 -8.64 5.53 -4.98
CA MET A 60 -10.07 5.28 -5.12
C MET A 60 -10.49 3.91 -4.58
N GLU A 61 -11.57 3.89 -3.80
CA GLU A 61 -12.26 2.68 -3.39
C GLU A 61 -13.28 2.33 -4.47
N VAL A 62 -13.14 1.21 -5.16
CA VAL A 62 -14.01 0.87 -6.31
C VAL A 62 -14.56 -0.54 -6.20
N ARG A 63 -15.80 -0.71 -6.65
CA ARG A 63 -16.48 -2.01 -6.74
C ARG A 63 -15.72 -2.99 -7.64
N GLN A 64 -15.04 -2.48 -8.65
CA GLN A 64 -14.15 -3.26 -9.50
C GLN A 64 -13.19 -4.13 -8.69
N GLU A 65 -12.67 -3.63 -7.55
CA GLU A 65 -11.68 -4.34 -6.72
C GLU A 65 -12.33 -5.18 -5.61
N THR A 66 -13.58 -4.96 -5.28
CA THR A 66 -14.29 -5.73 -4.26
C THR A 66 -15.14 -6.85 -4.84
N ASP A 67 -15.54 -6.77 -6.12
CA ASP A 67 -16.56 -7.62 -6.68
C ASP A 67 -16.05 -8.75 -7.60
N TYR A 68 -14.79 -8.70 -8.02
CA TYR A 68 -14.20 -9.75 -8.89
C TYR A 68 -14.03 -11.10 -8.16
N ALA A 69 -13.98 -11.08 -6.84
CA ALA A 69 -13.93 -12.26 -5.98
C ALA A 69 -14.49 -11.94 -4.59
N TRP A 70 -14.92 -12.96 -3.86
CA TRP A 70 -15.31 -12.80 -2.46
C TRP A 70 -14.08 -12.66 -1.59
N HIS A 71 -13.90 -11.46 -1.04
CA HIS A 71 -12.81 -11.16 -0.13
C HIS A 71 -13.24 -11.34 1.32
N HIS A 72 -12.30 -11.69 2.20
CA HIS A 72 -12.54 -11.60 3.63
C HIS A 72 -12.73 -10.13 4.04
N VAL A 73 -13.74 -9.85 4.89
CA VAL A 73 -14.05 -8.49 5.33
C VAL A 73 -12.83 -7.76 5.92
N GLN A 74 -12.00 -8.49 6.67
CA GLN A 74 -10.76 -7.97 7.24
C GLN A 74 -9.80 -7.43 6.17
N LYS A 75 -9.68 -8.12 5.03
CA LYS A 75 -8.86 -7.63 3.91
C LYS A 75 -9.40 -6.32 3.36
N VAL A 76 -10.69 -6.22 3.10
CA VAL A 76 -11.29 -5.01 2.53
C VAL A 76 -11.16 -3.82 3.48
N LEU A 77 -11.46 -4.03 4.77
CA LEU A 77 -11.29 -3.00 5.80
C LEU A 77 -9.83 -2.54 5.90
N GLY A 78 -8.88 -3.49 5.93
CA GLY A 78 -7.46 -3.18 5.99
C GLY A 78 -6.99 -2.35 4.81
N PHE A 79 -7.36 -2.74 3.58
CA PHE A 79 -7.00 -1.98 2.38
C PHE A 79 -7.59 -0.57 2.40
N PHE A 80 -8.90 -0.41 2.62
CA PHE A 80 -9.53 0.90 2.58
C PHE A 80 -9.05 1.80 3.72
N GLY A 81 -8.89 1.23 4.93
CA GLY A 81 -8.32 1.96 6.06
C GLY A 81 -6.90 2.45 5.80
N ALA A 82 -6.03 1.58 5.25
CA ALA A 82 -4.66 1.95 4.89
C ALA A 82 -4.61 3.02 3.80
N MET A 83 -5.42 2.87 2.74
CA MET A 83 -5.51 3.85 1.65
C MET A 83 -5.95 5.23 2.15
N ARG A 84 -6.95 5.30 3.03
CA ARG A 84 -7.43 6.56 3.63
C ARG A 84 -6.32 7.25 4.42
N ARG A 85 -5.64 6.51 5.30
CA ARG A 85 -4.52 7.04 6.09
C ARG A 85 -3.34 7.49 5.25
N PHE A 86 -3.01 6.72 4.21
CA PHE A 86 -1.96 7.09 3.29
C PHE A 86 -2.29 8.40 2.54
N ALA A 87 -3.53 8.57 2.09
CA ALA A 87 -3.98 9.81 1.48
C ALA A 87 -3.88 11.01 2.44
N GLU A 88 -4.24 10.82 3.71
CA GLU A 88 -4.08 11.84 4.75
C GLU A 88 -2.60 12.18 4.98
N GLN A 89 -1.73 11.19 5.06
CA GLN A 89 -0.29 11.39 5.21
C GLN A 89 0.30 12.18 4.04
N LEU A 90 -0.07 11.84 2.80
CA LEU A 90 0.39 12.59 1.63
C LEU A 90 -0.10 14.04 1.66
N ARG A 91 -1.35 14.29 2.06
CA ARG A 91 -1.88 15.66 2.23
C ARG A 91 -1.14 16.42 3.32
N ALA A 92 -0.88 15.78 4.46
CA ALA A 92 -0.12 16.38 5.56
C ALA A 92 1.32 16.75 5.13
N ASN A 93 1.89 15.98 4.22
CA ASN A 93 3.19 16.26 3.60
C ASN A 93 3.13 17.31 2.49
N GLY A 94 1.96 17.89 2.20
CA GLY A 94 1.79 18.97 1.24
C GLY A 94 1.51 18.53 -0.20
N HIS A 95 1.26 17.24 -0.44
CA HIS A 95 0.86 16.75 -1.75
C HIS A 95 -0.64 16.99 -2.00
N ARG A 96 -0.99 17.18 -3.27
CA ARG A 96 -2.38 17.28 -3.70
C ARG A 96 -2.95 15.89 -3.91
N VAL A 97 -3.98 15.53 -3.14
CA VAL A 97 -4.57 14.18 -3.19
C VAL A 97 -6.08 14.26 -3.36
N LEU A 98 -6.59 13.64 -4.41
CA LEU A 98 -7.99 13.28 -4.57
C LEU A 98 -8.19 11.85 -4.08
N TYR A 99 -9.09 11.67 -3.14
CA TYR A 99 -9.50 10.36 -2.65
C TYR A 99 -10.98 10.17 -2.94
N LEU A 100 -11.33 9.13 -3.68
CA LEU A 100 -12.71 8.76 -3.97
C LEU A 100 -13.09 7.59 -3.06
N THR A 101 -13.96 7.84 -2.09
CA THR A 101 -14.55 6.79 -1.27
C THR A 101 -15.54 5.95 -2.10
N LEU A 102 -15.85 4.75 -1.64
CA LEU A 102 -16.80 3.88 -2.34
C LEU A 102 -18.17 4.54 -2.53
N ASP A 103 -18.59 5.36 -1.58
CA ASP A 103 -19.88 6.09 -1.57
C ASP A 103 -19.81 7.51 -2.17
N ASP A 104 -18.66 7.93 -2.69
CA ASP A 104 -18.54 9.21 -3.39
C ASP A 104 -19.40 9.17 -4.67
N LYS A 105 -20.31 10.12 -4.79
CA LYS A 105 -21.24 10.21 -5.96
C LYS A 105 -20.54 10.36 -7.30
N ARG A 106 -19.29 10.83 -7.30
CA ARG A 106 -18.45 11.00 -8.49
C ARG A 106 -17.72 9.73 -8.88
N ASN A 107 -17.67 8.76 -7.95
CA ASN A 107 -16.97 7.51 -8.16
C ASN A 107 -17.76 6.60 -9.10
N THR A 108 -17.22 6.36 -10.27
CA THR A 108 -17.83 5.52 -11.32
C THR A 108 -17.70 4.02 -11.02
N GLN A 109 -17.02 3.65 -9.94
CA GLN A 109 -16.74 2.27 -9.52
C GLN A 109 -15.80 1.50 -10.47
N SER A 110 -15.14 2.21 -11.38
CA SER A 110 -14.20 1.69 -12.38
C SER A 110 -12.94 2.56 -12.39
N ILE A 111 -11.77 1.96 -12.30
CA ILE A 111 -10.49 2.68 -12.34
C ILE A 111 -10.33 3.46 -13.66
N PRO A 112 -10.50 2.84 -14.84
CA PRO A 112 -10.39 3.56 -16.12
C PRO A 112 -11.39 4.72 -16.28
N ASP A 113 -12.63 4.52 -15.84
CA ASP A 113 -13.66 5.55 -15.97
C ASP A 113 -13.43 6.73 -15.03
N ASN A 114 -13.02 6.44 -13.80
CA ASN A 114 -12.60 7.47 -12.85
C ASN A 114 -11.40 8.27 -13.39
N LEU A 115 -10.39 7.61 -13.94
CA LEU A 115 -9.25 8.31 -14.54
C LEU A 115 -9.68 9.22 -15.68
N ARG A 116 -10.53 8.75 -16.61
CA ARG A 116 -11.05 9.59 -17.70
C ARG A 116 -11.80 10.81 -17.18
N TRP A 117 -12.67 10.61 -16.20
CA TRP A 117 -13.41 11.70 -15.58
C TRP A 117 -12.47 12.71 -14.90
N ILE A 118 -11.50 12.24 -14.12
CA ILE A 118 -10.53 13.08 -13.42
C ILE A 118 -9.68 13.88 -14.41
N MET A 119 -9.14 13.23 -15.44
CA MET A 119 -8.34 13.88 -16.46
C MET A 119 -9.13 14.99 -17.18
N ALA A 120 -10.37 14.70 -17.58
CA ALA A 120 -11.26 15.70 -18.22
C ALA A 120 -11.55 16.86 -17.28
N ARG A 121 -11.77 16.59 -15.99
CA ARG A 121 -12.15 17.62 -15.01
C ARG A 121 -10.98 18.50 -14.58
N THR A 122 -9.79 17.94 -14.50
CA THR A 122 -8.56 18.68 -14.13
C THR A 122 -7.89 19.38 -15.29
N GLY A 123 -8.18 18.99 -16.53
CA GLY A 123 -7.46 19.42 -17.72
C GLY A 123 -6.05 18.84 -17.78
N ALA A 124 -5.75 17.78 -17.05
CA ALA A 124 -4.43 17.15 -17.04
C ALA A 124 -4.10 16.58 -18.43
N THR A 125 -2.89 16.84 -18.88
CA THR A 125 -2.40 16.40 -20.20
C THR A 125 -1.56 15.13 -20.14
N THR A 126 -1.14 14.75 -18.94
CA THR A 126 -0.36 13.53 -18.70
C THR A 126 -0.91 12.78 -17.48
N TRP A 127 -0.74 11.47 -17.47
CA TRP A 127 -1.05 10.68 -16.30
C TRP A 127 0.03 9.63 -16.04
N GLY A 128 0.02 9.01 -14.87
CA GLY A 128 0.98 7.97 -14.52
C GLY A 128 0.41 6.98 -13.53
N TYR A 129 1.04 5.82 -13.48
CA TYR A 129 0.76 4.77 -12.50
C TYR A 129 2.03 4.01 -12.15
N GLN A 130 2.05 3.40 -10.97
CA GLN A 130 3.08 2.44 -10.62
C GLN A 130 2.68 1.07 -11.17
N LEU A 131 3.64 0.27 -11.61
CA LEU A 131 3.40 -1.07 -12.17
C LEU A 131 2.60 -1.94 -11.19
N PRO A 132 1.36 -2.38 -11.52
CA PRO A 132 0.60 -3.25 -10.63
C PRO A 132 1.27 -4.61 -10.45
N ASP A 133 1.21 -5.18 -9.25
CA ASP A 133 1.70 -6.54 -8.98
C ASP A 133 0.69 -7.61 -9.42
N GLU A 134 -0.57 -7.22 -9.61
CA GLU A 134 -1.63 -8.09 -10.09
C GLU A 134 -1.77 -8.01 -11.62
N TYR A 135 -1.72 -9.17 -12.28
CA TYR A 135 -1.76 -9.28 -13.74
C TYR A 135 -3.00 -8.62 -14.38
N ARG A 136 -4.18 -8.80 -13.80
CA ARG A 136 -5.44 -8.24 -14.32
C ARG A 136 -5.38 -6.70 -14.38
N LEU A 137 -4.89 -6.07 -13.31
CA LEU A 137 -4.72 -4.60 -13.25
C LEU A 137 -3.60 -4.13 -14.18
N ASP A 138 -2.50 -4.88 -14.27
CA ASP A 138 -1.40 -4.57 -15.18
C ASP A 138 -1.87 -4.52 -16.64
N GLN A 139 -2.66 -5.52 -17.08
CA GLN A 139 -3.24 -5.50 -18.42
C GLN A 139 -4.25 -4.36 -18.59
N GLN A 140 -5.15 -4.18 -17.63
CA GLN A 140 -6.17 -3.12 -17.71
C GLN A 140 -5.56 -1.73 -17.85
N LEU A 141 -4.50 -1.41 -17.08
CA LEU A 141 -3.84 -0.10 -17.15
C LEU A 141 -3.06 0.07 -18.45
N LYS A 142 -2.43 -0.99 -18.97
CA LYS A 142 -1.80 -0.97 -20.30
C LYS A 142 -2.81 -0.72 -21.42
N ASP A 143 -3.94 -1.43 -21.39
CA ASP A 143 -5.01 -1.24 -22.36
C ASP A 143 -5.59 0.17 -22.28
N HIS A 144 -5.82 0.66 -21.06
CA HIS A 144 -6.30 2.03 -20.86
C HIS A 144 -5.29 3.06 -21.40
N ALA A 145 -3.99 2.87 -21.16
CA ALA A 145 -2.95 3.75 -21.68
C ALA A 145 -2.94 3.80 -23.22
N ALA A 146 -3.09 2.63 -23.86
CA ALA A 146 -3.12 2.54 -25.32
C ALA A 146 -4.38 3.24 -25.92
N LEU A 147 -5.53 3.10 -25.25
CA LEU A 147 -6.80 3.64 -25.75
C LEU A 147 -6.99 5.14 -25.46
N TYR A 148 -6.47 5.62 -24.33
CA TYR A 148 -6.73 7.00 -23.90
C TYR A 148 -5.93 8.03 -24.71
N GLY A 149 -4.77 7.65 -25.26
CA GLY A 149 -3.96 8.49 -26.15
C GLY A 149 -3.20 9.64 -25.48
N ALA A 150 -3.35 9.84 -24.16
CA ALA A 150 -2.52 10.79 -23.42
C ALA A 150 -1.17 10.16 -23.03
N PRO A 151 -0.08 10.92 -22.98
CA PRO A 151 1.21 10.45 -22.49
C PRO A 151 1.09 9.83 -21.09
N VAL A 152 1.66 8.65 -20.90
CA VAL A 152 1.63 7.92 -19.64
C VAL A 152 3.04 7.75 -19.07
N GLU A 153 3.18 8.02 -17.77
CA GLU A 153 4.37 7.73 -16.97
C GLU A 153 4.15 6.41 -16.23
N VAL A 154 4.99 5.42 -16.49
CA VAL A 154 4.96 4.14 -15.77
C VAL A 154 6.18 4.07 -14.87
N ALA A 155 5.96 3.93 -13.55
CA ALA A 155 7.00 3.84 -12.54
C ALA A 155 7.05 2.45 -11.92
N ASP A 156 8.21 2.05 -11.37
CA ASP A 156 8.33 0.90 -10.49
C ASP A 156 7.64 1.20 -9.15
N THR A 157 7.22 0.20 -8.41
CA THR A 157 6.64 0.35 -7.07
C THR A 157 7.67 0.68 -5.99
N GLU A 158 8.95 0.40 -6.27
CA GLU A 158 10.09 0.59 -5.35
C GLU A 158 9.95 -0.16 -4.01
N HIS A 159 9.04 -1.13 -3.90
CA HIS A 159 8.88 -1.92 -2.68
C HIS A 159 9.56 -3.30 -2.77
N PHE A 160 10.13 -3.65 -3.93
CA PHE A 160 10.99 -4.81 -4.10
C PHE A 160 12.46 -4.40 -4.24
N LEU A 161 13.36 -5.31 -3.87
CA LEU A 161 14.82 -5.09 -4.05
C LEU A 161 15.28 -5.24 -5.50
N THR A 162 14.39 -5.71 -6.38
CA THR A 162 14.64 -5.91 -7.82
C THR A 162 13.52 -5.32 -8.64
N THR A 163 13.86 -4.88 -9.83
CA THR A 163 12.85 -4.53 -10.83
C THR A 163 12.16 -5.78 -11.36
N ARG A 164 11.02 -5.60 -12.03
CA ARG A 164 10.22 -6.71 -12.58
C ARG A 164 11.01 -7.62 -13.54
N ASP A 165 11.92 -7.06 -14.33
CA ASP A 165 12.66 -7.77 -15.37
C ASP A 165 13.97 -8.41 -14.88
N GLU A 166 14.51 -7.97 -13.74
CA GLU A 166 15.78 -8.48 -13.21
C GLU A 166 15.76 -9.97 -12.89
N LEU A 167 14.63 -10.50 -12.43
CA LEU A 167 14.52 -11.93 -12.13
C LEU A 167 14.66 -12.78 -13.41
N GLY A 168 14.01 -12.34 -14.49
CA GLY A 168 14.14 -12.99 -15.79
C GLY A 168 15.57 -12.94 -16.34
N ALA A 169 16.25 -11.80 -16.19
CA ALA A 169 17.63 -11.62 -16.58
C ALA A 169 18.59 -12.52 -15.77
N LEU A 170 18.43 -12.58 -14.44
CA LEU A 170 19.25 -13.40 -13.55
C LEU A 170 19.16 -14.89 -13.85
N PHE A 171 18.01 -15.35 -14.29
CA PHE A 171 17.76 -16.77 -14.62
C PHE A 171 17.68 -17.05 -16.11
N ALA A 172 18.16 -16.15 -16.96
CA ALA A 172 18.15 -16.35 -18.41
C ALA A 172 18.79 -17.70 -18.80
N GLY A 173 18.11 -18.48 -19.62
CA GLY A 173 18.56 -19.80 -20.06
C GLY A 173 18.53 -20.91 -18.99
N LYS A 174 17.99 -20.65 -17.79
CA LYS A 174 17.82 -21.66 -16.73
C LYS A 174 16.46 -22.32 -16.81
N LYS A 175 16.42 -23.63 -16.57
CA LYS A 175 15.15 -24.39 -16.52
C LYS A 175 14.35 -24.12 -15.23
N GLN A 176 15.02 -23.71 -14.17
CA GLN A 176 14.41 -23.50 -12.85
C GLN A 176 14.95 -22.21 -12.21
N TYR A 177 14.06 -21.51 -11.54
CA TYR A 177 14.35 -20.33 -10.71
C TYR A 177 14.57 -20.79 -9.28
N LEU A 178 15.85 -20.99 -8.90
CA LEU A 178 16.19 -21.46 -7.57
C LEU A 178 16.26 -20.28 -6.59
N MET A 179 15.38 -20.28 -5.60
CA MET A 179 15.28 -19.21 -4.59
C MET A 179 16.62 -19.02 -3.84
N GLU A 180 17.34 -20.12 -3.53
CA GLU A 180 18.62 -19.99 -2.85
C GLU A 180 19.66 -19.21 -3.67
N ARG A 181 19.70 -19.41 -5.01
CA ARG A 181 20.59 -18.65 -5.89
C ARG A 181 20.21 -17.15 -5.87
N PHE A 182 18.92 -16.85 -6.01
CA PHE A 182 18.42 -15.48 -5.93
C PHE A 182 18.77 -14.84 -4.58
N TYR A 183 18.53 -15.54 -3.48
CA TYR A 183 18.84 -15.11 -2.13
C TYR A 183 20.33 -14.75 -1.94
N ARG A 184 21.25 -15.59 -2.46
CA ARG A 184 22.69 -15.30 -2.40
C ARG A 184 23.04 -14.03 -3.16
N VAL A 185 22.57 -13.89 -4.39
CA VAL A 185 22.80 -12.68 -5.21
C VAL A 185 22.28 -11.43 -4.50
N MET A 186 21.09 -11.50 -3.89
CA MET A 186 20.55 -10.35 -3.16
C MET A 186 21.36 -10.01 -1.92
N ARG A 187 21.86 -11.01 -1.18
CA ARG A 187 22.73 -10.76 -0.02
C ARG A 187 24.05 -10.11 -0.44
N GLU A 188 24.71 -10.61 -1.47
CA GLU A 188 25.92 -10.04 -2.02
C GLU A 188 25.70 -8.60 -2.51
N ARG A 189 24.61 -8.35 -3.23
CA ARG A 189 24.25 -7.03 -3.77
C ARG A 189 23.94 -6.00 -2.67
N THR A 190 23.22 -6.40 -1.63
CA THR A 190 22.75 -5.49 -0.58
C THR A 190 23.66 -5.41 0.63
N GLY A 191 24.60 -6.35 0.78
CA GLY A 191 25.43 -6.49 1.98
C GLY A 191 24.67 -7.00 3.20
N LEU A 192 23.37 -7.30 3.08
CA LEU A 192 22.55 -7.77 4.21
C LEU A 192 22.97 -9.16 4.66
N LEU A 193 23.19 -9.34 5.98
CA LEU A 193 23.68 -10.58 6.58
C LEU A 193 25.03 -11.05 6.02
N MET A 194 25.87 -10.13 5.55
CA MET A 194 27.20 -10.38 5.06
C MET A 194 28.26 -9.74 5.98
N ASN A 195 29.43 -10.39 6.03
CA ASN A 195 30.65 -9.83 6.61
C ASN A 195 31.71 -9.83 5.49
N GLY A 196 31.84 -8.70 4.79
CA GLY A 196 32.54 -8.66 3.51
C GLY A 196 31.91 -9.63 2.52
N ASP A 197 32.70 -10.49 1.92
CA ASP A 197 32.26 -11.49 0.93
C ASP A 197 31.74 -12.80 1.53
N THR A 198 31.68 -12.91 2.87
CA THR A 198 31.25 -14.13 3.56
C THR A 198 29.91 -13.93 4.27
N PRO A 199 29.02 -14.95 4.26
CA PRO A 199 27.76 -14.86 4.98
C PRO A 199 27.99 -14.88 6.49
N ILE A 200 27.23 -14.08 7.24
CA ILE A 200 27.22 -14.13 8.71
C ILE A 200 26.86 -15.53 9.18
N GLY A 201 27.58 -16.06 10.14
CA GLY A 201 27.43 -17.43 10.62
C GLY A 201 28.13 -18.49 9.77
N GLY A 202 28.90 -18.12 8.74
CA GLY A 202 29.73 -19.01 7.93
C GLY A 202 29.00 -19.90 6.93
N GLN A 203 27.67 -19.80 6.83
CA GLN A 203 26.87 -20.56 5.88
C GLN A 203 25.71 -19.75 5.30
N TRP A 204 25.26 -20.14 4.10
CA TRP A 204 24.27 -19.38 3.36
C TRP A 204 22.84 -19.56 3.85
N ASN A 205 22.50 -20.72 4.42
CA ASN A 205 21.20 -20.96 5.02
C ASN A 205 21.29 -21.84 6.26
N PHE A 206 20.31 -21.71 7.14
CA PHE A 206 20.15 -22.43 8.39
C PHE A 206 18.83 -23.21 8.44
N ASP A 207 18.20 -23.49 7.31
CA ASP A 207 16.88 -24.13 7.22
C ASP A 207 16.80 -25.46 7.97
N LYS A 208 17.89 -26.22 8.01
CA LYS A 208 17.93 -27.48 8.73
C LYS A 208 17.77 -27.28 10.24
N GLU A 209 18.31 -26.20 10.76
CA GLU A 209 18.28 -25.85 12.18
C GLU A 209 16.91 -25.31 12.60
N ASN A 210 16.19 -24.64 11.68
CA ASN A 210 14.88 -24.04 11.91
C ASN A 210 13.73 -25.07 11.97
N ARG A 211 13.98 -26.36 11.74
CA ARG A 211 12.96 -27.43 11.75
C ARG A 211 12.74 -28.05 13.13
N GLY A 212 13.52 -27.65 14.12
CA GLY A 212 13.37 -28.10 15.50
C GLY A 212 12.11 -27.55 16.16
N ARG A 213 11.54 -28.31 17.10
CA ARG A 213 10.46 -27.79 17.94
C ARG A 213 11.03 -26.75 18.92
N PRO A 214 10.35 -25.64 19.16
CA PRO A 214 10.79 -24.69 20.18
C PRO A 214 10.81 -25.37 21.55
N PRO A 215 11.71 -24.98 22.47
CA PRO A 215 11.73 -25.48 23.84
C PRO A 215 10.37 -25.28 24.52
N LYS A 216 9.97 -26.20 25.41
CA LYS A 216 8.71 -26.06 26.17
C LYS A 216 8.64 -24.80 27.03
N THR A 217 9.80 -24.24 27.36
CA THR A 217 9.94 -22.99 28.13
C THR A 217 9.91 -21.75 27.25
N HIS A 218 9.80 -21.89 25.92
CA HIS A 218 9.75 -20.76 25.02
C HIS A 218 8.41 -20.01 25.18
N VAL A 219 8.53 -18.75 25.56
CA VAL A 219 7.37 -17.83 25.60
C VAL A 219 7.47 -16.92 24.40
N ALA A 220 6.48 -16.99 23.53
CA ALA A 220 6.42 -16.07 22.40
C ALA A 220 6.26 -14.63 22.91
N PRO A 221 6.97 -13.65 22.32
CA PRO A 221 6.72 -12.25 22.67
C PRO A 221 5.28 -11.87 22.33
N PRO A 222 4.67 -10.96 23.09
CA PRO A 222 3.34 -10.47 22.75
C PRO A 222 3.36 -9.81 21.36
N PRO A 223 2.31 -9.98 20.55
CA PRO A 223 2.23 -9.31 19.27
C PRO A 223 2.17 -7.80 19.46
N LEU A 224 2.84 -7.05 18.60
CA LEU A 224 2.64 -5.61 18.49
C LEU A 224 1.36 -5.38 17.69
N LEU A 225 0.31 -4.93 18.37
CA LEU A 225 -0.97 -4.63 17.76
C LEU A 225 -1.20 -3.12 17.76
N PHE A 226 -1.74 -2.62 16.67
CA PHE A 226 -2.24 -1.25 16.56
C PHE A 226 -3.76 -1.29 16.65
N ASP A 227 -4.36 -0.29 17.27
CA ASP A 227 -5.81 -0.21 17.46
C ASP A 227 -6.39 0.87 16.55
N HIS A 228 -7.22 0.45 15.60
CA HIS A 228 -7.86 1.33 14.64
C HIS A 228 -9.36 1.12 14.62
N ASP A 229 -10.11 2.21 14.70
CA ASP A 229 -11.55 2.20 14.51
C ASP A 229 -11.88 2.34 13.01
N LEU A 230 -12.39 1.28 12.41
CA LEU A 230 -12.83 1.21 11.01
C LEU A 230 -14.34 0.96 10.87
N ARG A 231 -15.13 1.27 11.90
CA ARG A 231 -16.59 1.07 11.88
C ARG A 231 -17.27 1.86 10.77
N ASP A 232 -16.78 3.04 10.47
CA ASP A 232 -17.27 3.87 9.35
C ASP A 232 -17.09 3.18 8.01
N VAL A 233 -15.92 2.53 7.79
CA VAL A 233 -15.65 1.75 6.58
C VAL A 233 -16.57 0.52 6.54
N GLN A 234 -16.72 -0.20 7.64
CA GLN A 234 -17.61 -1.37 7.70
C GLN A 234 -19.05 -0.99 7.36
N GLN A 235 -19.58 0.05 8.00
CA GLN A 235 -20.95 0.54 7.74
C GLN A 235 -21.14 0.96 6.27
N MET A 236 -20.14 1.58 5.67
CA MET A 236 -20.16 1.93 4.26
C MET A 236 -20.22 0.69 3.37
N LEU A 237 -19.39 -0.35 3.63
CA LEU A 237 -19.42 -1.61 2.88
C LEU A 237 -20.78 -2.29 2.96
N GLU A 238 -21.37 -2.36 4.16
CA GLU A 238 -22.71 -2.95 4.40
C GLU A 238 -23.80 -2.17 3.67
N LYS A 239 -23.79 -0.84 3.80
CA LYS A 239 -24.75 0.05 3.13
C LYS A 239 -24.72 -0.07 1.61
N HIS A 240 -23.55 -0.26 1.04
CA HIS A 240 -23.36 -0.39 -0.41
C HIS A 240 -23.37 -1.85 -0.90
N GLY A 241 -23.71 -2.81 -0.02
CA GLY A 241 -23.89 -4.21 -0.39
C GLY A 241 -22.61 -4.86 -0.95
N VAL A 242 -21.44 -4.54 -0.39
CA VAL A 242 -20.20 -5.22 -0.75
C VAL A 242 -20.21 -6.62 -0.15
N ASN A 243 -20.16 -7.65 -1.02
CA ASN A 243 -20.14 -9.03 -0.57
C ASN A 243 -18.78 -9.41 0.01
N THR A 244 -18.78 -9.86 1.27
CA THR A 244 -17.57 -10.31 1.96
C THR A 244 -17.82 -11.63 2.69
N ILE A 245 -16.75 -12.33 3.03
CA ILE A 245 -16.77 -13.51 3.91
C ILE A 245 -16.09 -13.18 5.23
N GLY A 246 -16.40 -13.98 6.27
CA GLY A 246 -15.80 -13.86 7.58
C GLY A 246 -16.43 -12.76 8.44
N THR A 247 -15.82 -12.55 9.60
CA THR A 247 -16.20 -11.53 10.59
C THR A 247 -14.98 -10.79 11.09
N VAL A 248 -15.17 -9.58 11.63
CA VAL A 248 -14.09 -8.75 12.16
C VAL A 248 -14.63 -7.85 13.26
N ASP A 249 -13.80 -7.54 14.24
CA ASP A 249 -14.03 -6.41 15.12
C ASP A 249 -13.47 -5.15 14.43
N ALA A 250 -14.36 -4.36 13.86
CA ALA A 250 -13.96 -3.13 13.16
C ALA A 250 -13.67 -1.97 14.12
N GLN A 251 -14.12 -2.05 15.39
CA GLN A 251 -13.82 -1.04 16.41
C GLN A 251 -12.37 -1.15 16.89
N HIS A 252 -11.84 -2.37 16.99
CA HIS A 252 -10.49 -2.66 17.45
C HIS A 252 -9.72 -3.42 16.36
N PHE A 253 -9.56 -2.78 15.20
CA PHE A 253 -8.87 -3.40 14.07
C PHE A 253 -7.35 -3.41 14.30
N PRO A 254 -6.71 -4.60 14.45
CA PRO A 254 -5.35 -4.75 14.99
C PRO A 254 -4.28 -4.77 13.90
N TRP A 255 -3.94 -3.67 13.29
CA TRP A 255 -2.91 -3.65 12.21
C TRP A 255 -1.91 -2.51 12.32
#